data_1bdd30825f87238345baf542f9fb500b
#
_entry.id   1bdd30825f87238345baf542f9fb500b
#
_cell.length_a   1.000
_cell.length_b   1.000
_cell.length_c   1.000
_cell.angle_alpha   90.00
_cell.angle_beta   90.00
_cell.angle_gamma   90.00
#
_symmetry.space_group_name_H-M   'P 1'
#
loop_
_entity.id
_entity.type
_entity.pdbx_description
1 polymer ?
#
loop_
_entity_poly.entity_id
_entity_poly.type
_entity_poly.pdbx_seq_one_letter_code
_entity_poly.pdbx_strand_id
1 'polypeptide(L)'
;MPGDWEFFAPDVAVAPVPPATATRRSGRHVGVAVLVLLAVLLAVTASRLTFPKSYDNLVAHEEISASAAGWAPLYTSGSKPSRWDPCTPIRYVVNTQYAPPSGVSDLKGALQRLQKASGLRFVFEGETSLLPGDHGSAVSRAADGSLRWAPVLIGWEPMGGAGGVEGLTLPIAVAGPDGGSIVTARVSINSDLLLPPGFGPGVSEGLVILHELGHAVGLGHVGDPTQVMYPRVKGGYADFGAGDRAGLAALGAPAGCHRAPPARELRLNVDGTG
;
A
#
# COMPACT_ATOMS: atom_id res chain seq x y z
N MET A 1 16.25 -13.30 -17.03
CA MET A 1 17.34 -12.41 -16.62
C MET A 1 16.97 -11.86 -15.26
N PRO A 2 17.78 -12.02 -14.19
CA PRO A 2 17.47 -11.44 -12.88
C PRO A 2 17.59 -9.92 -12.98
N GLY A 3 16.60 -9.21 -12.47
CA GLY A 3 16.49 -7.76 -12.60
C GLY A 3 17.45 -7.02 -11.65
N ASP A 4 18.01 -5.92 -12.12
CA ASP A 4 18.97 -5.01 -11.46
C ASP A 4 18.39 -4.30 -10.22
N TRP A 5 18.18 -5.04 -9.12
CA TRP A 5 17.76 -4.49 -7.83
C TRP A 5 18.92 -4.04 -6.94
N GLU A 6 20.19 -4.24 -7.38
CA GLU A 6 21.39 -4.10 -6.55
C GLU A 6 21.72 -2.68 -6.04
N PHE A 7 20.99 -1.65 -6.42
CA PHE A 7 21.36 -0.26 -6.10
C PHE A 7 20.85 0.28 -4.75
N PHE A 8 20.10 -0.50 -3.96
CA PHE A 8 19.49 0.03 -2.71
C PHE A 8 19.48 -0.93 -1.51
N ALA A 9 20.28 -1.99 -1.51
CA ALA A 9 20.38 -2.87 -0.35
C ALA A 9 21.66 -2.58 0.45
N PRO A 10 21.59 -2.31 1.75
CA PRO A 10 22.75 -2.50 2.62
C PRO A 10 22.96 -4.00 2.83
N ASP A 11 24.20 -4.47 2.76
CA ASP A 11 24.62 -5.86 3.00
C ASP A 11 24.12 -6.36 4.36
N VAL A 12 23.17 -7.26 4.35
CA VAL A 12 22.79 -8.05 5.54
C VAL A 12 23.02 -9.52 5.21
N ALA A 13 24.09 -10.09 5.78
CA ALA A 13 24.41 -11.50 5.68
C ALA A 13 23.32 -12.37 6.35
N VAL A 14 22.72 -13.28 5.58
CA VAL A 14 21.76 -14.28 6.07
C VAL A 14 22.51 -15.54 6.49
N ALA A 15 22.41 -15.90 7.77
CA ALA A 15 22.97 -17.15 8.31
C ALA A 15 22.08 -18.36 7.94
N PRO A 16 22.66 -19.55 7.66
CA PRO A 16 21.89 -20.73 7.29
C PRO A 16 21.18 -21.39 8.48
N VAL A 17 19.95 -21.85 8.23
CA VAL A 17 19.11 -22.57 9.20
C VAL A 17 19.52 -24.06 9.25
N PRO A 18 19.75 -24.66 10.44
CA PRO A 18 20.08 -26.07 10.58
C PRO A 18 18.83 -26.97 10.43
N PRO A 19 18.98 -28.23 9.98
CA PRO A 19 17.86 -29.14 9.75
C PRO A 19 17.31 -29.72 11.09
N ALA A 20 15.99 -29.86 11.12
CA ALA A 20 15.25 -30.42 12.26
C ALA A 20 15.39 -31.95 12.34
N THR A 21 15.79 -32.45 13.50
CA THR A 21 15.83 -33.90 13.83
C THR A 21 14.48 -34.39 14.32
N ALA A 22 13.97 -35.43 13.67
CA ALA A 22 12.71 -36.10 14.04
C ALA A 22 12.95 -37.12 15.15
N THR A 23 12.28 -36.96 16.29
CA THR A 23 12.16 -38.02 17.32
C THR A 23 10.77 -38.65 17.30
N ARG A 24 10.75 -39.95 17.08
CA ARG A 24 9.58 -40.84 17.09
C ARG A 24 9.25 -41.24 18.54
N ARG A 25 8.03 -40.94 19.02
CA ARG A 25 7.49 -41.57 20.23
C ARG A 25 6.07 -42.08 20.02
N SER A 26 5.92 -43.32 20.40
CA SER A 26 4.74 -44.22 20.36
C SER A 26 3.74 -43.92 21.49
N GLY A 27 2.46 -44.08 21.20
CA GLY A 27 1.53 -44.73 22.13
C GLY A 27 0.35 -43.92 22.67
N ARG A 28 -0.82 -44.17 22.11
CA ARG A 28 -2.15 -44.30 22.74
C ARG A 28 -2.58 -43.26 23.80
N HIS A 29 -3.34 -42.31 23.36
CA HIS A 29 -4.55 -41.71 23.96
C HIS A 29 -5.19 -40.77 22.93
N VAL A 30 -5.82 -41.37 21.94
CA VAL A 30 -6.49 -40.65 20.86
C VAL A 30 -7.99 -40.74 21.13
N GLY A 31 -8.60 -39.66 21.53
CA GLY A 31 -10.05 -39.60 21.61
C GLY A 31 -10.65 -38.28 22.09
N VAL A 32 -10.00 -37.59 23.00
CA VAL A 32 -10.56 -36.34 23.59
C VAL A 32 -9.78 -35.10 23.19
N ALA A 33 -8.50 -35.23 22.87
CA ALA A 33 -7.64 -34.10 22.47
C ALA A 33 -7.96 -33.53 21.06
N VAL A 34 -8.56 -34.31 20.16
CA VAL A 34 -8.86 -33.88 18.79
C VAL A 34 -10.04 -32.91 18.73
N LEU A 35 -11.04 -33.05 19.58
CA LEU A 35 -12.20 -32.15 19.65
C LEU A 35 -11.87 -30.76 20.24
N VAL A 36 -10.94 -30.72 21.21
CA VAL A 36 -10.50 -29.44 21.80
C VAL A 36 -9.55 -28.71 20.86
N LEU A 37 -8.69 -29.42 20.14
CA LEU A 37 -7.80 -28.80 19.12
C LEU A 37 -8.58 -28.26 17.92
N LEU A 38 -9.65 -28.91 17.48
CA LEU A 38 -10.53 -28.39 16.42
C LEU A 38 -11.31 -27.14 16.87
N ALA A 39 -11.75 -27.05 18.13
CA ALA A 39 -12.43 -25.89 18.66
C ALA A 39 -11.46 -24.69 18.84
N VAL A 40 -10.21 -24.94 19.23
CA VAL A 40 -9.17 -23.90 19.36
C VAL A 40 -8.68 -23.43 17.98
N LEU A 41 -8.58 -24.34 17.00
CA LEU A 41 -8.23 -23.95 15.61
C LEU A 41 -9.35 -23.11 14.95
N LEU A 42 -10.62 -23.37 15.25
CA LEU A 42 -11.75 -22.58 14.76
C LEU A 42 -11.86 -21.22 15.45
N ALA A 43 -11.39 -21.06 16.68
CA ALA A 43 -11.40 -19.78 17.41
C ALA A 43 -10.24 -18.86 17.02
N VAL A 44 -9.13 -19.40 16.49
CA VAL A 44 -7.95 -18.60 16.07
C VAL A 44 -8.09 -18.06 14.65
N THR A 45 -9.03 -18.58 13.83
CA THR A 45 -9.22 -18.15 12.44
C THR A 45 -10.16 -16.96 12.28
N ALA A 46 -10.81 -16.47 13.34
CA ALA A 46 -11.84 -15.44 13.27
C ALA A 46 -11.37 -13.99 13.49
N SER A 47 -10.08 -13.74 13.58
CA SER A 47 -9.55 -12.38 13.83
C SER A 47 -8.56 -11.92 12.76
N ARG A 48 -8.83 -12.23 11.49
CA ARG A 48 -8.09 -11.58 10.40
C ARG A 48 -8.91 -10.38 9.96
N LEU A 49 -8.30 -9.19 9.99
CA LEU A 49 -8.78 -8.02 9.25
C LEU A 49 -8.91 -8.44 7.78
N THR A 50 -10.12 -8.78 7.37
CA THR A 50 -10.40 -9.04 5.97
C THR A 50 -10.62 -7.70 5.29
N PHE A 51 -9.78 -7.35 4.32
CA PHE A 51 -10.14 -6.32 3.37
C PHE A 51 -11.44 -6.75 2.67
N PRO A 52 -12.38 -5.84 2.39
CA PRO A 52 -13.62 -6.19 1.71
C PRO A 52 -13.29 -6.82 0.34
N LYS A 53 -13.97 -7.91 0.02
CA LYS A 53 -13.80 -8.68 -1.22
C LYS A 53 -14.35 -7.98 -2.47
N SER A 54 -15.04 -6.89 -2.33
CA SER A 54 -15.73 -6.23 -3.45
C SER A 54 -15.11 -4.87 -3.73
N TYR A 55 -14.38 -4.79 -4.83
CA TYR A 55 -13.92 -3.52 -5.41
C TYR A 55 -15.11 -2.61 -5.79
N ASP A 56 -16.28 -3.19 -6.09
CA ASP A 56 -17.47 -2.46 -6.53
C ASP A 56 -18.02 -1.47 -5.49
N ASN A 57 -17.81 -1.74 -4.20
CA ASN A 57 -18.25 -0.86 -3.12
C ASN A 57 -17.20 0.18 -2.69
N LEU A 58 -15.93 0.00 -3.11
CA LEU A 58 -14.83 0.91 -2.77
C LEU A 58 -14.62 1.99 -3.83
N VAL A 59 -15.05 1.73 -5.07
CA VAL A 59 -15.04 2.71 -6.17
C VAL A 59 -16.19 3.71 -6.07
N ALA A 60 -17.17 3.46 -5.17
CA ALA A 60 -18.29 4.34 -4.97
C ALA A 60 -17.86 5.61 -4.22
N HIS A 61 -17.70 6.69 -4.98
CA HIS A 61 -17.71 8.07 -4.52
C HIS A 61 -16.49 8.59 -3.75
N GLU A 62 -15.32 8.48 -4.33
CA GLU A 62 -14.29 9.44 -3.98
C GLU A 62 -14.73 10.82 -4.52
N GLU A 63 -15.22 11.68 -3.62
CA GLU A 63 -15.69 13.01 -3.97
C GLU A 63 -14.54 13.84 -4.56
N ILE A 64 -14.77 14.38 -5.76
CA ILE A 64 -13.85 15.33 -6.38
C ILE A 64 -13.88 16.60 -5.55
N SER A 65 -12.76 16.90 -4.87
CA SER A 65 -12.65 18.15 -4.13
C SER A 65 -12.38 19.32 -5.07
N ALA A 66 -13.22 20.35 -4.97
CA ALA A 66 -13.02 21.64 -5.62
C ALA A 66 -12.12 22.57 -4.77
N SER A 67 -11.10 22.04 -4.09
CA SER A 67 -10.23 22.82 -3.23
C SER A 67 -9.58 23.97 -3.98
N ALA A 68 -9.70 25.18 -3.45
CA ALA A 68 -8.99 26.37 -3.98
C ALA A 68 -7.46 26.23 -3.92
N ALA A 69 -6.94 25.32 -3.09
CA ALA A 69 -5.51 24.97 -3.02
C ALA A 69 -5.03 24.07 -4.17
N GLY A 70 -5.96 23.60 -5.01
CA GLY A 70 -5.64 22.71 -6.14
C GLY A 70 -5.25 21.28 -5.76
N TRP A 71 -5.44 20.89 -4.50
CA TRP A 71 -5.24 19.53 -3.98
C TRP A 71 -6.26 19.22 -2.86
N ALA A 72 -6.45 17.95 -2.58
CA ALA A 72 -7.29 17.48 -1.48
C ALA A 72 -6.59 16.34 -0.72
N PRO A 73 -6.80 16.24 0.61
CA PRO A 73 -6.39 15.05 1.33
C PRO A 73 -7.36 13.89 1.03
N LEU A 74 -6.83 12.67 0.91
CA LEU A 74 -7.66 11.47 0.78
C LEU A 74 -8.44 11.19 2.07
N TYR A 75 -7.78 11.32 3.22
CA TYR A 75 -8.40 11.16 4.53
C TYR A 75 -8.08 12.33 5.45
N THR A 76 -9.05 12.65 6.32
CA THR A 76 -8.86 13.62 7.40
C THR A 76 -9.14 12.97 8.76
N SER A 77 -8.50 13.48 9.80
CA SER A 77 -8.82 13.19 11.20
C SER A 77 -9.15 14.52 11.87
N GLY A 78 -10.45 14.78 12.07
CA GLY A 78 -10.94 16.12 12.33
C GLY A 78 -10.67 17.04 11.14
N SER A 79 -10.05 18.19 11.38
CA SER A 79 -9.68 19.15 10.32
C SER A 79 -8.28 18.92 9.72
N LYS A 80 -7.52 17.93 10.22
CA LYS A 80 -6.14 17.68 9.78
C LYS A 80 -6.08 16.54 8.77
N PRO A 81 -5.27 16.65 7.69
CA PRO A 81 -5.07 15.55 6.77
C PRO A 81 -4.34 14.40 7.45
N SER A 82 -4.72 13.16 7.10
CA SER A 82 -3.96 11.98 7.47
C SER A 82 -2.72 11.87 6.57
N ARG A 83 -1.56 11.60 7.15
CA ARG A 83 -0.29 11.57 6.42
C ARG A 83 0.73 10.59 7.02
N TRP A 84 1.75 10.28 6.28
CA TRP A 84 2.90 9.51 6.78
C TRP A 84 3.77 10.36 7.73
N ASP A 85 4.54 9.64 8.58
CA ASP A 85 5.66 10.26 9.30
C ASP A 85 6.87 10.41 8.35
N PRO A 86 7.23 11.61 7.91
CA PRO A 86 8.34 11.77 6.96
C PRO A 86 9.72 11.52 7.59
N CYS A 87 9.78 11.40 8.93
CA CYS A 87 11.01 11.08 9.64
C CYS A 87 11.32 9.59 9.67
N THR A 88 10.34 8.75 9.31
CA THR A 88 10.47 7.31 9.20
C THR A 88 10.38 6.89 7.73
N PRO A 89 11.31 6.08 7.19
CA PRO A 89 11.20 5.59 5.83
C PRO A 89 9.96 4.71 5.64
N ILE A 90 9.27 4.89 4.51
CA ILE A 90 8.14 4.06 4.09
C ILE A 90 8.72 2.79 3.47
N ARG A 91 8.50 1.66 4.13
CA ARG A 91 8.94 0.35 3.65
C ARG A 91 7.95 -0.17 2.63
N TYR A 92 8.42 -0.78 1.55
CA TYR A 92 7.55 -1.37 0.55
C TYR A 92 8.08 -2.69 0.02
N VAL A 93 7.16 -3.55 -0.42
CA VAL A 93 7.38 -4.80 -1.12
C VAL A 93 6.65 -4.78 -2.45
N VAL A 94 7.11 -5.55 -3.42
CA VAL A 94 6.53 -5.56 -4.77
C VAL A 94 6.15 -6.98 -5.17
N ASN A 95 4.96 -7.14 -5.75
CA ASN A 95 4.58 -8.35 -6.49
C ASN A 95 4.72 -8.07 -7.98
N THR A 96 5.61 -8.79 -8.66
CA THR A 96 5.90 -8.62 -10.09
C THR A 96 5.22 -9.67 -10.97
N GLN A 97 4.37 -10.53 -10.40
CA GLN A 97 3.78 -11.70 -11.08
C GLN A 97 3.06 -11.33 -12.40
N TYR A 98 2.32 -10.23 -12.39
CA TYR A 98 1.56 -9.75 -13.56
C TYR A 98 2.11 -8.43 -14.11
N ALA A 99 3.32 -8.04 -13.72
CA ALA A 99 3.93 -6.80 -14.19
C ALA A 99 4.23 -6.88 -15.70
N PRO A 100 3.91 -5.85 -16.49
CA PRO A 100 4.37 -5.77 -17.86
C PRO A 100 5.90 -5.61 -17.90
N PRO A 101 6.55 -5.81 -19.06
CA PRO A 101 8.02 -5.75 -19.17
C PRO A 101 8.64 -4.46 -18.65
N SER A 102 7.91 -3.33 -18.77
CA SER A 102 8.34 -2.01 -18.27
C SER A 102 7.91 -1.72 -16.82
N GLY A 103 7.00 -2.50 -16.25
CA GLY A 103 6.30 -2.16 -15.00
C GLY A 103 7.24 -1.82 -13.84
N VAL A 104 8.29 -2.61 -13.65
CA VAL A 104 9.29 -2.35 -12.60
C VAL A 104 10.07 -1.06 -12.85
N SER A 105 10.45 -0.77 -14.10
CA SER A 105 11.14 0.48 -14.43
C SER A 105 10.23 1.70 -14.26
N ASP A 106 8.96 1.56 -14.61
CA ASP A 106 7.95 2.59 -14.46
C ASP A 106 7.64 2.85 -12.98
N LEU A 107 7.55 1.81 -12.16
CA LEU A 107 7.43 1.95 -10.71
C LEU A 107 8.63 2.70 -10.09
N LYS A 108 9.85 2.35 -10.47
CA LYS A 108 11.06 3.08 -10.03
C LYS A 108 11.01 4.55 -10.41
N GLY A 109 10.62 4.84 -11.65
CA GLY A 109 10.45 6.20 -12.16
C GLY A 109 9.36 7.00 -11.41
N ALA A 110 8.24 6.37 -11.07
CA ALA A 110 7.16 6.98 -10.29
C ALA A 110 7.60 7.25 -8.84
N LEU A 111 8.24 6.29 -8.17
CA LEU A 111 8.78 6.47 -6.83
C LEU A 111 9.82 7.60 -6.77
N GLN A 112 10.71 7.73 -7.77
CA GLN A 112 11.67 8.84 -7.83
C GLN A 112 10.97 10.21 -7.90
N ARG A 113 9.92 10.34 -8.73
CA ARG A 113 9.13 11.58 -8.84
C ARG A 113 8.41 11.88 -7.53
N LEU A 114 7.78 10.89 -6.92
CA LEU A 114 7.09 11.03 -5.66
C LEU A 114 8.05 11.47 -4.53
N GLN A 115 9.20 10.80 -4.39
CA GLN A 115 10.22 11.15 -3.40
C GLN A 115 10.73 12.58 -3.59
N LYS A 116 10.99 12.97 -4.84
CA LYS A 116 11.45 14.34 -5.18
C LYS A 116 10.40 15.39 -4.81
N ALA A 117 9.11 15.11 -5.06
CA ALA A 117 8.03 16.07 -4.83
C ALA A 117 7.60 16.15 -3.35
N SER A 118 7.64 15.05 -2.61
CA SER A 118 7.15 14.96 -1.22
C SER A 118 8.24 15.04 -0.17
N GLY A 119 9.50 14.72 -0.53
CA GLY A 119 10.60 14.51 0.44
C GLY A 119 10.44 13.24 1.29
N LEU A 120 9.42 12.41 1.05
CA LEU A 120 9.26 11.11 1.69
C LEU A 120 10.32 10.14 1.15
N ARG A 121 10.78 9.23 2.00
CA ARG A 121 11.79 8.22 1.63
C ARG A 121 11.14 6.85 1.58
N PHE A 122 11.37 6.13 0.48
CA PHE A 122 10.88 4.76 0.29
C PHE A 122 12.04 3.78 0.35
N VAL A 123 11.86 2.66 1.07
CA VAL A 123 12.86 1.60 1.22
C VAL A 123 12.25 0.28 0.75
N PHE A 124 12.87 -0.32 -0.27
CA PHE A 124 12.48 -1.61 -0.80
C PHE A 124 12.88 -2.73 0.18
N GLU A 125 11.93 -3.58 0.57
CA GLU A 125 12.17 -4.75 1.44
C GLU A 125 12.17 -6.08 0.69
N GLY A 126 12.01 -6.07 -0.63
CA GLY A 126 12.05 -7.27 -1.46
C GLY A 126 10.77 -7.54 -2.23
N GLU A 127 10.77 -8.65 -2.95
CA GLU A 127 9.60 -9.15 -3.68
C GLU A 127 8.70 -9.99 -2.76
N THR A 128 7.42 -10.09 -3.14
CA THR A 128 6.43 -10.91 -2.43
C THR A 128 5.54 -11.64 -3.40
N SER A 129 5.01 -12.78 -2.99
CA SER A 129 3.97 -13.51 -3.74
C SER A 129 2.55 -13.04 -3.42
N LEU A 130 2.36 -12.15 -2.41
CA LEU A 130 1.04 -11.62 -2.10
C LEU A 130 0.61 -10.63 -3.18
N LEU A 131 -0.63 -10.73 -3.64
CA LEU A 131 -1.26 -9.72 -4.49
C LEU A 131 -1.85 -8.60 -3.62
N PRO A 132 -1.91 -7.34 -4.10
CA PRO A 132 -2.52 -6.24 -3.35
C PRO A 132 -3.97 -6.50 -2.96
N GLY A 133 -4.76 -7.19 -3.81
CA GLY A 133 -6.14 -7.59 -3.54
C GLY A 133 -6.29 -8.78 -2.58
N ASP A 134 -5.21 -9.48 -2.22
CA ASP A 134 -5.27 -10.56 -1.25
C ASP A 134 -5.62 -10.06 0.14
N HIS A 135 -6.32 -10.92 0.90
CA HIS A 135 -6.54 -10.65 2.31
C HIS A 135 -5.22 -10.65 3.07
N GLY A 136 -4.97 -9.61 3.83
CA GLY A 136 -3.76 -9.51 4.63
C GLY A 136 -3.90 -8.56 5.80
N SER A 137 -2.99 -8.65 6.74
CA SER A 137 -2.96 -7.83 7.94
C SER A 137 -2.28 -6.49 7.67
N ALA A 138 -2.78 -5.41 8.29
CA ALA A 138 -2.09 -4.12 8.34
C ALA A 138 -0.83 -4.16 9.22
N VAL A 139 -0.62 -5.24 9.96
CA VAL A 139 0.56 -5.46 10.80
C VAL A 139 1.31 -6.70 10.38
N SER A 140 2.61 -6.69 10.56
CA SER A 140 3.52 -7.82 10.37
C SER A 140 4.36 -8.03 11.63
N ARG A 141 5.01 -9.20 11.75
CA ARG A 141 5.99 -9.45 12.81
C ARG A 141 7.39 -9.25 12.28
N ALA A 142 8.18 -8.51 13.03
CA ALA A 142 9.62 -8.41 12.79
C ALA A 142 10.32 -9.71 13.24
N ALA A 143 11.60 -9.86 12.90
CA ALA A 143 12.39 -11.05 13.25
C ALA A 143 12.51 -11.27 14.78
N ASP A 144 12.46 -10.19 15.56
CA ASP A 144 12.47 -10.22 17.03
C ASP A 144 11.09 -10.51 17.64
N GLY A 145 10.07 -10.80 16.82
CA GLY A 145 8.69 -11.08 17.23
C GLY A 145 7.84 -9.84 17.49
N SER A 146 8.40 -8.64 17.48
CA SER A 146 7.64 -7.41 17.70
C SER A 146 6.66 -7.15 16.55
N LEU A 147 5.55 -6.46 16.86
CA LEU A 147 4.61 -6.01 15.84
C LEU A 147 5.13 -4.73 15.19
N ARG A 148 5.01 -4.67 13.87
CA ARG A 148 5.27 -3.47 13.06
C ARG A 148 4.17 -3.30 12.03
N TRP A 149 3.94 -2.09 11.57
CA TRP A 149 3.04 -1.85 10.44
C TRP A 149 3.56 -2.61 9.22
N ALA A 150 2.67 -3.23 8.46
CA ALA A 150 3.06 -3.95 7.25
C ALA A 150 3.70 -2.99 6.25
N PRO A 151 4.67 -3.43 5.42
CA PRO A 151 5.16 -2.60 4.33
C PRO A 151 4.03 -2.28 3.35
N VAL A 152 4.16 -1.19 2.59
CA VAL A 152 3.30 -0.93 1.45
C VAL A 152 3.45 -2.07 0.46
N LEU A 153 2.33 -2.66 0.03
CA LEU A 153 2.33 -3.72 -0.97
C LEU A 153 1.92 -3.12 -2.33
N ILE A 154 2.81 -3.17 -3.29
CA ILE A 154 2.59 -2.68 -4.65
C ILE A 154 2.63 -3.87 -5.59
N GLY A 155 1.68 -3.95 -6.54
CA GLY A 155 1.70 -5.03 -7.51
C GLY A 155 0.71 -4.84 -8.63
N TRP A 156 0.86 -5.68 -9.63
CA TRP A 156 -0.05 -5.79 -10.75
C TRP A 156 -0.95 -7.00 -10.53
N GLU A 157 -2.24 -6.83 -10.82
CA GLU A 157 -3.20 -7.92 -10.67
C GLU A 157 -4.36 -7.77 -11.66
N PRO A 158 -5.00 -8.88 -12.09
CA PRO A 158 -6.23 -8.81 -12.87
C PRO A 158 -7.35 -8.18 -12.04
N MET A 159 -7.95 -7.10 -12.57
CA MET A 159 -9.02 -6.37 -11.89
C MET A 159 -10.39 -6.56 -12.57
N GLY A 160 -10.52 -7.57 -13.42
CA GLY A 160 -11.78 -7.96 -14.03
C GLY A 160 -12.17 -7.14 -15.26
N GLY A 161 -11.24 -6.46 -15.92
CA GLY A 161 -11.36 -5.86 -17.28
C GLY A 161 -12.53 -4.91 -17.54
N ALA A 162 -13.50 -4.86 -16.69
CA ALA A 162 -14.74 -4.16 -16.89
C ALA A 162 -14.73 -2.83 -16.13
N GLY A 163 -14.83 -1.74 -16.88
CA GLY A 163 -15.16 -0.44 -16.31
C GLY A 163 -14.03 0.58 -16.28
N GLY A 164 -12.83 0.27 -16.76
CA GLY A 164 -11.78 1.27 -16.98
C GLY A 164 -11.13 1.79 -15.71
N VAL A 165 -11.06 0.97 -14.65
CA VAL A 165 -10.23 1.26 -13.46
C VAL A 165 -8.80 0.90 -13.82
N GLU A 166 -7.93 1.92 -13.91
CA GLU A 166 -6.52 1.72 -14.26
C GLU A 166 -5.70 1.21 -13.07
N GLY A 167 -6.12 1.58 -11.85
CA GLY A 167 -5.49 1.15 -10.59
C GLY A 167 -6.43 1.37 -9.40
N LEU A 168 -6.02 0.89 -8.24
CA LEU A 168 -6.72 1.10 -6.97
C LEU A 168 -5.71 1.14 -5.83
N THR A 169 -5.80 2.18 -5.01
CA THR A 169 -4.97 2.30 -3.82
C THR A 169 -5.79 2.38 -2.55
N LEU A 170 -5.45 1.56 -1.57
CA LEU A 170 -6.09 1.47 -0.27
C LEU A 170 -5.08 1.79 0.85
N PRO A 171 -4.89 3.05 1.23
CA PRO A 171 -4.12 3.39 2.42
C PRO A 171 -4.88 3.03 3.69
N ILE A 172 -4.17 2.64 4.73
CA ILE A 172 -4.72 2.47 6.07
C ILE A 172 -4.20 3.60 6.94
N ALA A 173 -5.13 4.40 7.46
CA ALA A 173 -4.85 5.45 8.41
C ALA A 173 -5.38 5.10 9.80
N VAL A 174 -4.62 5.45 10.83
CA VAL A 174 -5.01 5.29 12.23
C VAL A 174 -5.05 6.66 12.91
N ALA A 175 -6.04 6.86 13.78
CA ALA A 175 -6.14 8.10 14.54
C ALA A 175 -4.98 8.23 15.53
N GLY A 176 -4.43 9.41 15.66
CA GLY A 176 -3.38 9.75 16.60
C GLY A 176 -3.63 11.13 17.22
N PRO A 177 -2.83 11.52 18.24
CA PRO A 177 -3.02 12.78 18.95
C PRO A 177 -2.80 14.01 18.05
N ASP A 178 -1.98 13.89 17.01
CA ASP A 178 -1.63 14.98 16.11
C ASP A 178 -2.41 14.96 14.79
N GLY A 179 -3.40 14.07 14.65
CA GLY A 179 -4.15 13.81 13.43
C GLY A 179 -4.04 12.35 13.00
N GLY A 180 -4.53 12.02 11.80
CA GLY A 180 -4.44 10.68 11.25
C GLY A 180 -3.04 10.35 10.75
N SER A 181 -2.58 9.12 11.03
CA SER A 181 -1.31 8.59 10.51
C SER A 181 -1.58 7.51 9.50
N ILE A 182 -1.13 7.68 8.26
CA ILE A 182 -1.08 6.59 7.28
C ILE A 182 0.06 5.67 7.70
N VAL A 183 -0.21 4.36 7.79
CA VAL A 183 0.71 3.39 8.37
C VAL A 183 1.07 2.25 7.43
N THR A 184 0.25 2.00 6.42
CA THR A 184 0.48 1.07 5.32
C THR A 184 -0.46 1.39 4.16
N ALA A 185 -0.23 0.80 3.00
CA ALA A 185 -1.11 0.90 1.85
C ALA A 185 -1.02 -0.37 0.97
N ARG A 186 -2.04 -0.56 0.14
CA ARG A 186 -2.03 -1.52 -0.96
C ARG A 186 -2.26 -0.77 -2.25
N VAL A 187 -1.42 -1.02 -3.23
CA VAL A 187 -1.42 -0.36 -4.53
C VAL A 187 -1.55 -1.44 -5.60
N SER A 188 -2.73 -1.52 -6.18
CA SER A 188 -3.08 -2.43 -7.28
C SER A 188 -3.00 -1.68 -8.60
N ILE A 189 -2.26 -2.21 -9.57
CA ILE A 189 -2.24 -1.74 -10.95
C ILE A 189 -2.94 -2.79 -11.80
N ASN A 190 -3.86 -2.36 -12.65
CA ASN A 190 -4.68 -3.27 -13.44
C ASN A 190 -3.85 -3.90 -14.58
N SER A 191 -3.54 -5.19 -14.44
CA SER A 191 -2.78 -5.95 -15.43
C SER A 191 -3.59 -6.35 -16.66
N ASP A 192 -4.92 -6.20 -16.63
CA ASP A 192 -5.77 -6.49 -17.81
C ASP A 192 -5.70 -5.36 -18.86
N LEU A 193 -5.13 -4.22 -18.51
CA LEU A 193 -4.95 -3.09 -19.39
C LEU A 193 -3.56 -3.08 -20.04
N LEU A 194 -3.52 -2.97 -21.35
CA LEU A 194 -2.27 -2.81 -22.10
C LEU A 194 -1.93 -1.33 -22.23
N LEU A 195 -1.25 -0.78 -21.24
CA LEU A 195 -0.84 0.63 -21.23
C LEU A 195 0.54 0.81 -21.88
N PRO A 196 0.75 1.92 -22.62
CA PRO A 196 2.08 2.30 -23.07
C PRO A 196 3.04 2.49 -21.88
N PRO A 197 4.32 2.09 -22.03
CA PRO A 197 5.30 2.24 -20.95
C PRO A 197 5.67 3.70 -20.70
N GLY A 198 6.19 3.99 -19.52
CA GLY A 198 6.76 5.27 -19.14
C GLY A 198 5.75 6.34 -18.79
N PHE A 199 6.16 7.60 -18.99
CA PHE A 199 5.43 8.83 -18.64
C PHE A 199 5.19 9.68 -19.89
N GLY A 200 4.81 9.02 -20.96
CA GLY A 200 4.62 9.64 -22.29
C GLY A 200 3.30 10.39 -22.42
N PRO A 201 3.02 10.91 -23.63
CA PRO A 201 1.74 11.53 -23.91
C PRO A 201 0.60 10.50 -23.83
N GLY A 202 -0.55 10.89 -23.30
CA GLY A 202 -1.70 10.00 -23.08
C GLY A 202 -1.60 9.22 -21.79
N VAL A 203 -2.55 8.31 -21.60
CA VAL A 203 -2.56 7.40 -20.44
C VAL A 203 -1.43 6.39 -20.63
N SER A 204 -0.56 6.27 -19.64
CA SER A 204 0.60 5.36 -19.66
C SER A 204 0.81 4.71 -18.32
N GLU A 205 1.49 3.58 -18.30
CA GLU A 205 1.74 2.76 -17.10
C GLU A 205 2.36 3.59 -15.97
N GLY A 206 3.42 4.34 -16.27
CA GLY A 206 4.10 5.17 -15.27
C GLY A 206 3.22 6.27 -14.70
N LEU A 207 2.29 6.85 -15.49
CA LEU A 207 1.36 7.86 -15.00
C LEU A 207 0.27 7.25 -14.10
N VAL A 208 -0.23 6.07 -14.42
CA VAL A 208 -1.17 5.33 -13.56
C VAL A 208 -0.49 5.00 -12.23
N ILE A 209 0.72 4.44 -12.27
CA ILE A 209 1.48 4.16 -11.04
C ILE A 209 1.71 5.45 -10.23
N LEU A 210 2.02 6.57 -10.88
CA LEU A 210 2.24 7.85 -10.21
C LEU A 210 0.99 8.37 -9.50
N HIS A 211 -0.19 8.21 -10.14
CA HIS A 211 -1.50 8.52 -9.58
C HIS A 211 -1.78 7.66 -8.34
N GLU A 212 -1.63 6.36 -8.45
CA GLU A 212 -1.86 5.42 -7.34
C GLU A 212 -0.90 5.67 -6.17
N LEU A 213 0.34 5.97 -6.44
CA LEU A 213 1.30 6.36 -5.41
C LEU A 213 0.95 7.70 -4.74
N GLY A 214 0.30 8.62 -5.47
CA GLY A 214 -0.28 9.84 -4.90
C GLY A 214 -1.32 9.53 -3.82
N HIS A 215 -2.24 8.59 -4.10
CA HIS A 215 -3.19 8.10 -3.10
C HIS A 215 -2.48 7.40 -1.93
N ALA A 216 -1.47 6.59 -2.21
CA ALA A 216 -0.72 5.89 -1.17
C ALA A 216 -0.08 6.84 -0.15
N VAL A 217 0.22 8.08 -0.53
CA VAL A 217 0.76 9.10 0.39
C VAL A 217 -0.27 10.10 0.89
N GLY A 218 -1.55 9.90 0.54
CA GLY A 218 -2.68 10.62 1.13
C GLY A 218 -3.28 11.73 0.27
N LEU A 219 -2.93 11.85 -1.01
CA LEU A 219 -3.62 12.74 -1.95
C LEU A 219 -4.97 12.15 -2.35
N GLY A 220 -6.00 12.95 -2.33
CA GLY A 220 -7.31 12.67 -2.90
C GLY A 220 -7.46 13.25 -4.30
N HIS A 221 -8.59 12.95 -4.96
CA HIS A 221 -8.89 13.45 -6.29
C HIS A 221 -9.18 14.94 -6.33
N VAL A 222 -8.85 15.58 -7.46
CA VAL A 222 -9.12 16.99 -7.72
C VAL A 222 -9.78 17.18 -9.09
N GLY A 223 -10.54 18.27 -9.25
CA GLY A 223 -11.28 18.55 -10.48
C GLY A 223 -10.44 19.12 -11.64
N ASP A 224 -9.15 19.39 -11.44
CA ASP A 224 -8.26 19.98 -12.46
C ASP A 224 -7.62 18.88 -13.32
N PRO A 225 -7.95 18.78 -14.62
CA PRO A 225 -7.43 17.74 -15.52
C PRO A 225 -5.95 17.87 -15.86
N THR A 226 -5.27 18.92 -15.41
CA THR A 226 -3.83 19.09 -15.57
C THR A 226 -3.01 18.52 -14.42
N GLN A 227 -3.70 18.02 -13.39
CA GLN A 227 -3.09 17.38 -12.23
C GLN A 227 -3.06 15.84 -12.40
N VAL A 228 -2.06 15.19 -11.84
CA VAL A 228 -1.96 13.73 -11.78
C VAL A 228 -3.15 13.16 -11.00
N MET A 229 -3.57 13.84 -9.94
CA MET A 229 -4.69 13.41 -9.09
C MET A 229 -6.09 13.74 -9.66
N TYR A 230 -6.21 14.06 -10.96
CA TYR A 230 -7.51 14.05 -11.60
C TYR A 230 -8.04 12.61 -11.69
N PRO A 231 -9.34 12.33 -11.42
CA PRO A 231 -9.88 10.97 -11.25
C PRO A 231 -9.66 10.01 -12.42
N ARG A 232 -9.40 10.54 -13.60
CA ARG A 232 -9.05 9.76 -14.79
C ARG A 232 -7.73 10.26 -15.34
N VAL A 233 -6.72 9.42 -15.33
CA VAL A 233 -5.42 9.77 -15.93
C VAL A 233 -5.64 10.15 -17.39
N LYS A 234 -5.37 11.40 -17.76
CA LYS A 234 -5.56 11.89 -19.13
C LYS A 234 -4.27 11.96 -19.93
N GLY A 235 -3.13 12.01 -19.24
CA GLY A 235 -1.84 12.26 -19.85
C GLY A 235 -1.69 13.73 -20.31
N GLY A 236 -0.63 13.99 -21.09
CA GLY A 236 -0.26 15.38 -21.45
C GLY A 236 0.67 16.02 -20.41
N TYR A 237 0.98 15.31 -19.33
CA TYR A 237 1.96 15.64 -18.29
C TYR A 237 2.85 14.42 -18.03
N ALA A 238 4.06 14.65 -17.55
CA ALA A 238 5.01 13.57 -17.24
C ALA A 238 5.39 13.53 -15.73
N ASP A 239 4.80 14.42 -14.93
CA ASP A 239 5.10 14.58 -13.49
C ASP A 239 3.93 15.28 -12.79
N PHE A 240 3.95 15.31 -11.48
CA PHE A 240 2.97 15.99 -10.63
C PHE A 240 2.75 17.45 -11.06
N GLY A 241 1.49 17.88 -11.11
CA GLY A 241 1.08 19.25 -11.35
C GLY A 241 1.38 20.19 -10.18
N ALA A 242 1.05 21.46 -10.31
CA ALA A 242 1.30 22.45 -9.25
C ALA A 242 0.49 22.16 -7.97
N GLY A 243 -0.79 21.79 -8.12
CA GLY A 243 -1.66 21.41 -7.01
C GLY A 243 -1.20 20.12 -6.33
N ASP A 244 -0.88 19.07 -7.12
CA ASP A 244 -0.34 17.83 -6.57
C ASP A 244 0.91 18.09 -5.73
N ARG A 245 1.85 18.91 -6.23
CA ARG A 245 3.07 19.27 -5.48
C ARG A 245 2.77 20.06 -4.22
N ALA A 246 1.77 20.96 -4.23
CA ALA A 246 1.33 21.65 -3.02
C ALA A 246 0.80 20.67 -1.97
N GLY A 247 -0.01 19.70 -2.39
CA GLY A 247 -0.49 18.61 -1.53
C GLY A 247 0.64 17.74 -1.00
N LEU A 248 1.57 17.32 -1.86
CA LEU A 248 2.74 16.52 -1.47
C LEU A 248 3.66 17.27 -0.48
N ALA A 249 3.79 18.59 -0.59
CA ALA A 249 4.49 19.39 0.39
C ALA A 249 3.75 19.45 1.75
N ALA A 250 2.41 19.54 1.71
CA ALA A 250 1.58 19.58 2.92
C ALA A 250 1.52 18.22 3.64
N LEU A 251 1.67 17.10 2.92
CA LEU A 251 1.61 15.74 3.45
C LEU A 251 3.00 15.13 3.70
N GLY A 252 4.04 15.66 3.08
CA GLY A 252 5.39 15.12 3.07
C GLY A 252 6.35 15.75 4.07
N ALA A 253 7.64 15.68 3.75
CA ALA A 253 8.72 16.17 4.63
C ALA A 253 8.63 17.65 5.02
N PRO A 254 8.18 18.57 4.14
CA PRO A 254 8.04 19.98 4.53
C PRO A 254 7.05 20.21 5.67
N ALA A 255 6.09 19.32 5.89
CA ALA A 255 5.12 19.39 6.98
C ALA A 255 5.70 19.00 8.36
N GLY A 256 6.95 18.54 8.42
CA GLY A 256 7.62 18.09 9.64
C GLY A 256 7.24 16.70 10.12
N CYS A 257 7.96 16.19 11.11
CA CYS A 257 7.75 14.86 11.67
C CYS A 257 6.34 14.70 12.25
N HIS A 258 5.81 13.50 12.12
CA HIS A 258 4.48 13.13 12.59
C HIS A 258 4.51 11.68 13.05
N ARG A 259 4.71 11.44 14.32
CA ARG A 259 4.87 10.10 14.84
C ARG A 259 3.60 9.26 14.66
N ALA A 260 3.72 8.20 13.87
CA ALA A 260 2.69 7.19 13.81
C ALA A 260 2.59 6.45 15.16
N PRO A 261 1.39 6.05 15.60
CA PRO A 261 1.26 5.20 16.77
C PRO A 261 1.95 3.84 16.53
N PRO A 262 2.42 3.17 17.62
CA PRO A 262 3.03 1.85 17.50
C PRO A 262 2.05 0.86 16.87
N ALA A 263 2.60 -0.09 16.11
CA ALA A 263 1.79 -1.15 15.51
C ALA A 263 1.10 -1.98 16.62
N ARG A 264 -0.19 -2.18 16.44
CA ARG A 264 -1.04 -3.01 17.31
C ARG A 264 -2.04 -3.75 16.45
N GLU A 265 -2.55 -4.87 16.92
CA GLU A 265 -3.67 -5.52 16.26
C GLU A 265 -4.87 -4.57 16.23
N LEU A 266 -5.33 -4.23 15.04
CA LEU A 266 -6.50 -3.41 14.84
C LEU A 266 -7.73 -4.32 15.01
N ARG A 267 -8.55 -4.05 16.03
CA ARG A 267 -9.90 -4.60 16.10
C ARG A 267 -10.82 -3.66 15.36
N LEU A 268 -11.39 -4.11 14.24
CA LEU A 268 -12.52 -3.40 13.64
C LEU A 268 -13.72 -3.68 14.55
N ASN A 269 -14.26 -2.66 15.19
CA ASN A 269 -15.60 -2.76 15.76
C ASN A 269 -16.58 -2.80 14.58
N VAL A 270 -17.07 -4.00 14.29
CA VAL A 270 -18.08 -4.23 13.24
C VAL A 270 -19.48 -3.88 13.73
N ASP A 271 -19.58 -3.50 15.01
CA ASP A 271 -20.83 -3.08 15.62
C ASP A 271 -21.10 -1.61 15.30
N GLY A 272 -21.87 -1.42 14.23
CA GLY A 272 -22.37 -0.10 13.80
C GLY A 272 -23.37 0.50 14.80
N THR A 273 -22.93 0.72 16.05
CA THR A 273 -23.68 1.50 17.05
C THR A 273 -22.72 2.48 17.69
N GLY A 274 -22.74 3.72 17.20
CA GLY A 274 -22.03 4.86 17.75
C GLY A 274 -22.41 6.12 17.03
#